data_9b59de0be28d4798a771d2dc5484a226
#
_entry.id   9b59de0be28d4798a771d2dc5484a226
#
_cell.length_a   1.000
_cell.length_b   1.000
_cell.length_c   1.000
_cell.angle_alpha   90.00
_cell.angle_beta   90.00
_cell.angle_gamma   90.00
#
_symmetry.space_group_name_H-M   'P 1'
#
loop_
_entity.id
_entity.type
_entity.pdbx_description
1 polymer ?
#
loop_
_entity_poly.entity_id
_entity_poly.type
_entity_poly.pdbx_seq_one_letter_code
_entity_poly.pdbx_strand_id
1 'polypeptide(L)'
;VKLGLAVAVPCGAALLIWPAFFNGYPLLFSDSGGFLHQTLEPLMLWDKPYVYGPFLHAFHWRISLWGPVIAQGLILSHLLWLTQRVVRGHATPLWHLGLCAFAALATAAPFSAALLMPDIFAPIVVLGLFLLGFGGAALTRFERGYLLALVALGIAAHLAHLPLALGLCGIALLLRLWRFPVRLFAMALPVVVAVAALFVTNAIGHGRVALSPYGSVFLLARLQEDGPATAVLKARCPDAGWYLCAVTDRLPMPANDFLWAPDSPVNRDATGKPRFLGGMMLAPEAGQIVAEALRANPLGVARAMAGNMAVQLMSFAIGDTLDAAHFAVAVRPRIEQG
;
A
#
# COMPACT_ATOMS: atom_id res chain seq x y z
N VAL A 1 35.81 -1.30 -3.41
CA VAL A 1 34.44 -1.55 -2.94
C VAL A 1 33.51 -0.36 -3.22
N LYS A 2 33.92 0.90 -2.89
CA LYS A 2 33.05 2.09 -3.09
C LYS A 2 32.73 2.39 -4.55
N LEU A 3 33.69 2.26 -5.47
CA LEU A 3 33.46 2.49 -6.90
C LEU A 3 32.53 1.45 -7.49
N GLY A 4 32.66 0.17 -7.09
CA GLY A 4 31.76 -0.89 -7.54
C GLY A 4 30.31 -0.68 -7.14
N LEU A 5 30.05 -0.22 -5.90
CA LEU A 5 28.70 0.16 -5.43
C LEU A 5 28.12 1.32 -6.23
N ALA A 6 28.95 2.40 -6.44
CA ALA A 6 28.51 3.62 -7.09
C ALA A 6 28.10 3.42 -8.57
N VAL A 7 28.59 2.37 -9.22
CA VAL A 7 28.21 2.01 -10.60
C VAL A 7 27.14 0.92 -10.61
N ALA A 8 27.32 -0.14 -9.80
CA ALA A 8 26.42 -1.29 -9.86
C ALA A 8 24.98 -0.98 -9.44
N VAL A 9 24.80 -0.14 -8.41
CA VAL A 9 23.43 0.22 -7.93
C VAL A 9 22.67 1.04 -8.97
N PRO A 10 23.18 2.10 -9.59
CA PRO A 10 22.49 2.78 -10.69
C PRO A 10 22.23 1.88 -11.90
N CYS A 11 23.17 1.04 -12.31
CA CYS A 11 22.96 0.11 -13.41
C CYS A 11 21.88 -0.94 -13.07
N GLY A 12 21.89 -1.45 -11.84
CA GLY A 12 20.82 -2.34 -11.35
C GLY A 12 19.47 -1.67 -11.28
N ALA A 13 19.42 -0.39 -10.87
CA ALA A 13 18.21 0.41 -10.88
C ALA A 13 17.63 0.58 -12.30
N ALA A 14 18.49 0.88 -13.28
CA ALA A 14 18.07 0.98 -14.68
C ALA A 14 17.47 -0.34 -15.19
N LEU A 15 18.07 -1.48 -14.84
CA LEU A 15 17.50 -2.79 -15.16
C LEU A 15 16.12 -3.01 -14.50
N LEU A 16 15.94 -2.55 -13.26
CA LEU A 16 14.70 -2.76 -12.51
C LEU A 16 13.56 -1.80 -12.91
N ILE A 17 13.83 -0.73 -13.63
CA ILE A 17 12.78 0.20 -14.13
C ILE A 17 12.65 0.17 -15.66
N TRP A 18 13.15 -0.88 -16.33
CA TRP A 18 13.13 -0.97 -17.79
C TRP A 18 11.73 -0.77 -18.41
N PRO A 19 10.58 -1.18 -17.77
CA PRO A 19 9.27 -0.93 -18.34
C PRO A 19 8.94 0.56 -18.54
N ALA A 20 9.43 1.43 -17.64
CA ALA A 20 9.27 2.87 -17.81
C ALA A 20 10.04 3.39 -19.03
N PHE A 21 11.26 2.89 -19.28
CA PHE A 21 12.03 3.24 -20.47
C PHE A 21 11.35 2.72 -21.75
N PHE A 22 10.86 1.49 -21.74
CA PHE A 22 10.14 0.90 -22.88
C PHE A 22 8.86 1.66 -23.18
N ASN A 23 8.11 2.07 -22.14
CA ASN A 23 6.89 2.86 -22.28
C ASN A 23 7.16 4.34 -22.69
N GLY A 24 8.40 4.81 -22.56
CA GLY A 24 8.76 6.22 -22.76
C GLY A 24 8.37 7.15 -21.61
N TYR A 25 7.68 6.63 -20.58
CA TYR A 25 7.21 7.36 -19.40
C TYR A 25 6.99 6.41 -18.22
N PRO A 26 7.07 6.89 -16.94
CA PRO A 26 6.68 6.14 -15.77
C PRO A 26 5.30 5.48 -15.89
N LEU A 27 5.15 4.27 -15.38
CA LEU A 27 3.85 3.61 -15.35
C LEU A 27 2.96 4.26 -14.29
N LEU A 28 1.71 4.46 -14.62
CA LEU A 28 0.72 5.12 -13.77
C LEU A 28 -0.51 4.24 -13.60
N PHE A 29 -1.08 4.27 -12.41
CA PHE A 29 -2.35 3.64 -12.07
C PHE A 29 -3.37 4.74 -11.74
N SER A 30 -4.66 4.43 -11.72
CA SER A 30 -5.70 5.41 -11.37
C SER A 30 -5.40 6.15 -10.06
N ASP A 31 -4.92 5.42 -9.06
CA ASP A 31 -4.57 5.96 -7.75
C ASP A 31 -3.32 6.86 -7.73
N SER A 32 -2.44 6.74 -8.73
CA SER A 32 -1.26 7.61 -8.83
C SER A 32 -1.66 9.09 -8.88
N GLY A 33 -2.78 9.40 -9.57
CA GLY A 33 -3.34 10.75 -9.60
C GLY A 33 -3.72 11.28 -8.22
N GLY A 34 -4.30 10.42 -7.37
CA GLY A 34 -4.64 10.77 -5.98
C GLY A 34 -3.40 11.10 -5.15
N PHE A 35 -2.35 10.28 -5.23
CA PHE A 35 -1.10 10.56 -4.50
C PHE A 35 -0.39 11.82 -4.97
N LEU A 36 -0.41 12.11 -6.27
CA LEU A 36 0.11 13.37 -6.82
C LEU A 36 -0.72 14.56 -6.32
N HIS A 37 -2.04 14.44 -6.30
CA HIS A 37 -2.93 15.50 -5.83
C HIS A 37 -2.64 15.91 -4.38
N GLN A 38 -2.28 14.98 -3.50
CA GLN A 38 -1.93 15.27 -2.10
C GLN A 38 -0.76 16.25 -1.94
N THR A 39 0.03 16.47 -2.97
CA THR A 39 1.22 17.35 -2.94
C THR A 39 1.13 18.53 -3.90
N LEU A 40 0.21 18.51 -4.83
CA LEU A 40 -0.12 19.65 -5.68
C LEU A 40 -0.99 20.66 -4.93
N GLU A 41 -1.91 20.15 -4.10
CA GLU A 41 -2.78 20.91 -3.21
C GLU A 41 -2.56 20.45 -1.75
N PRO A 42 -2.82 21.32 -0.76
CA PRO A 42 -2.75 20.93 0.66
C PRO A 42 -3.96 20.08 1.05
N LEU A 43 -4.09 18.89 0.45
CA LEU A 43 -5.22 18.00 0.59
C LEU A 43 -4.79 16.64 1.13
N MET A 44 -5.52 16.13 2.12
CA MET A 44 -5.41 14.73 2.54
C MET A 44 -6.65 13.97 2.06
N LEU A 45 -6.41 12.96 1.23
CA LEU A 45 -7.46 12.09 0.74
C LEU A 45 -7.94 11.16 1.86
N TRP A 46 -9.26 10.90 1.88
CA TRP A 46 -9.90 10.08 2.91
C TRP A 46 -9.58 8.57 2.78
N ASP A 47 -9.29 8.14 1.58
CA ASP A 47 -9.12 6.74 1.18
C ASP A 47 -7.65 6.28 1.16
N LYS A 48 -6.70 7.19 1.30
CA LYS A 48 -5.26 6.92 1.17
C LYS A 48 -4.43 7.51 2.30
N PRO A 49 -3.38 6.80 2.79
CA PRO A 49 -2.39 7.41 3.66
C PRO A 49 -1.69 8.59 2.96
N TYR A 50 -1.36 9.62 3.74
CA TYR A 50 -0.71 10.82 3.20
C TYR A 50 0.76 10.59 2.79
N VAL A 51 1.45 9.64 3.42
CA VAL A 51 2.92 9.54 3.42
C VAL A 51 3.55 9.33 2.04
N TYR A 52 2.86 8.63 1.13
CA TYR A 52 3.42 8.39 -0.22
C TYR A 52 3.42 9.64 -1.11
N GLY A 53 2.44 10.51 -0.97
CA GLY A 53 2.43 11.80 -1.69
C GLY A 53 3.70 12.63 -1.45
N PRO A 54 4.06 12.96 -0.20
CA PRO A 54 5.33 13.61 0.11
C PRO A 54 6.59 12.88 -0.37
N PHE A 55 6.59 11.54 -0.37
CA PHE A 55 7.70 10.79 -0.99
C PHE A 55 7.80 11.09 -2.48
N LEU A 56 6.69 11.05 -3.22
CA LEU A 56 6.70 11.43 -4.63
C LEU A 56 7.22 12.86 -4.81
N HIS A 57 6.71 13.81 -4.01
CA HIS A 57 7.09 15.23 -4.10
C HIS A 57 8.58 15.45 -3.86
N ALA A 58 9.20 14.73 -2.95
CA ALA A 58 10.64 14.83 -2.66
C ALA A 58 11.52 14.52 -3.89
N PHE A 59 10.98 13.87 -4.91
CA PHE A 59 11.73 13.50 -6.11
C PHE A 59 11.17 14.11 -7.40
N HIS A 60 9.87 14.43 -7.48
CA HIS A 60 9.33 15.02 -8.73
C HIS A 60 9.43 16.55 -8.77
N TRP A 61 9.39 17.25 -7.64
CA TRP A 61 9.48 18.71 -7.48
C TRP A 61 8.62 19.50 -8.47
N ARG A 62 7.52 18.92 -8.95
CA ARG A 62 6.69 19.47 -10.04
C ARG A 62 7.44 19.65 -11.37
N ILE A 63 8.56 18.95 -11.59
CA ILE A 63 9.38 19.02 -12.80
C ILE A 63 9.21 17.75 -13.63
N SER A 64 9.32 16.56 -13.01
CA SER A 64 9.28 15.29 -13.74
C SER A 64 8.95 14.09 -12.86
N LEU A 65 8.06 13.23 -13.33
CA LEU A 65 7.74 11.97 -12.66
C LEU A 65 8.82 10.89 -12.81
N TRP A 66 9.86 11.14 -13.61
CA TRP A 66 11.03 10.25 -13.68
C TRP A 66 11.81 10.20 -12.36
N GLY A 67 11.86 11.31 -11.61
CA GLY A 67 12.56 11.37 -10.34
C GLY A 67 12.11 10.30 -9.34
N PRO A 68 10.81 10.20 -9.03
CA PRO A 68 10.29 9.14 -8.13
C PRO A 68 10.57 7.72 -8.62
N VAL A 69 10.42 7.42 -9.92
CA VAL A 69 10.70 6.08 -10.48
C VAL A 69 12.18 5.73 -10.37
N ILE A 70 13.08 6.68 -10.68
CA ILE A 70 14.52 6.49 -10.49
C ILE A 70 14.83 6.23 -9.01
N ALA A 71 14.21 6.99 -8.10
CA ALA A 71 14.36 6.78 -6.66
C ALA A 71 13.90 5.37 -6.22
N GLN A 72 12.74 4.92 -6.68
CA GLN A 72 12.23 3.57 -6.41
C GLN A 72 13.21 2.49 -6.90
N GLY A 73 13.69 2.63 -8.15
CA GLY A 73 14.69 1.72 -8.72
C GLY A 73 16.00 1.70 -7.94
N LEU A 74 16.52 2.87 -7.55
CA LEU A 74 17.74 3.00 -6.75
C LEU A 74 17.59 2.38 -5.36
N ILE A 75 16.48 2.62 -4.69
CA ILE A 75 16.16 2.04 -3.38
C ILE A 75 16.13 0.52 -3.48
N LEU A 76 15.39 -0.04 -4.43
CA LEU A 76 15.28 -1.48 -4.61
C LEU A 76 16.62 -2.13 -4.96
N SER A 77 17.36 -1.55 -5.91
CA SER A 77 18.70 -1.99 -6.29
C SER A 77 19.67 -1.97 -5.09
N HIS A 78 19.66 -0.88 -4.31
CA HIS A 78 20.50 -0.78 -3.11
C HIS A 78 20.14 -1.83 -2.05
N LEU A 79 18.84 -2.10 -1.82
CA LEU A 79 18.41 -3.17 -0.91
C LEU A 79 18.89 -4.54 -1.37
N LEU A 80 18.82 -4.83 -2.68
CA LEU A 80 19.35 -6.07 -3.23
C LEU A 80 20.87 -6.18 -3.03
N TRP A 81 21.60 -5.06 -3.15
CA TRP A 81 23.04 -5.01 -2.83
C TRP A 81 23.31 -5.34 -1.35
N LEU A 82 22.58 -4.70 -0.44
CA LEU A 82 22.69 -4.96 1.00
C LEU A 82 22.34 -6.41 1.34
N THR A 83 21.28 -6.93 0.74
CA THR A 83 20.85 -8.33 0.92
C THR A 83 21.93 -9.30 0.46
N GLN A 84 22.51 -9.07 -0.72
CA GLN A 84 23.63 -9.89 -1.21
C GLN A 84 24.81 -9.87 -0.22
N ARG A 85 25.16 -8.69 0.31
CA ARG A 85 26.25 -8.53 1.28
C ARG A 85 25.96 -9.27 2.60
N VAL A 86 24.75 -9.21 3.09
CA VAL A 86 24.36 -9.90 4.33
C VAL A 86 24.33 -11.42 4.16
N VAL A 87 23.74 -11.90 3.06
CA VAL A 87 23.56 -13.34 2.83
C VAL A 87 24.88 -14.04 2.45
N ARG A 88 25.73 -13.38 1.65
CA ARG A 88 26.96 -13.97 1.11
C ARG A 88 28.24 -13.52 1.83
N GLY A 89 28.11 -12.60 2.81
CA GLY A 89 29.25 -11.96 3.47
C GLY A 89 29.91 -10.85 2.64
N HIS A 90 29.68 -10.79 1.34
CA HIS A 90 30.20 -9.76 0.42
C HIS A 90 29.21 -9.50 -0.73
N ALA A 91 29.34 -8.34 -1.36
CA ALA A 91 28.63 -8.01 -2.59
C ALA A 91 29.63 -7.66 -3.70
N THR A 92 29.36 -8.12 -4.92
CA THR A 92 30.18 -7.82 -6.10
C THR A 92 29.29 -7.26 -7.22
N PRO A 93 29.81 -6.35 -8.06
CA PRO A 93 29.04 -5.74 -9.13
C PRO A 93 28.41 -6.76 -10.09
N LEU A 94 29.17 -7.76 -10.53
CA LEU A 94 28.70 -8.76 -11.48
C LEU A 94 27.53 -9.58 -10.92
N TRP A 95 27.63 -10.08 -9.70
CA TRP A 95 26.55 -10.81 -9.05
C TRP A 95 25.33 -9.92 -8.78
N HIS A 96 25.56 -8.65 -8.44
CA HIS A 96 24.47 -7.70 -8.23
C HIS A 96 23.70 -7.45 -9.52
N LEU A 97 24.40 -7.17 -10.63
CA LEU A 97 23.75 -6.98 -11.93
C LEU A 97 23.03 -8.24 -12.39
N GLY A 98 23.62 -9.44 -12.17
CA GLY A 98 22.96 -10.72 -12.44
C GLY A 98 21.66 -10.89 -11.62
N LEU A 99 21.67 -10.52 -10.34
CA LEU A 99 20.49 -10.56 -9.48
C LEU A 99 19.41 -9.55 -9.93
N CYS A 100 19.80 -8.32 -10.27
CA CYS A 100 18.88 -7.32 -10.80
C CYS A 100 18.31 -7.74 -12.16
N ALA A 101 19.13 -8.31 -13.06
CA ALA A 101 18.67 -8.84 -14.35
C ALA A 101 17.70 -10.00 -14.16
N PHE A 102 17.99 -10.94 -13.24
CA PHE A 102 17.08 -12.02 -12.91
C PHE A 102 15.74 -11.48 -12.38
N ALA A 103 15.76 -10.55 -11.42
CA ALA A 103 14.56 -9.92 -10.90
C ALA A 103 13.77 -9.18 -12.00
N ALA A 104 14.47 -8.50 -12.91
CA ALA A 104 13.88 -7.75 -14.00
C ALA A 104 13.22 -8.63 -15.09
N LEU A 105 13.72 -9.84 -15.31
CA LEU A 105 13.25 -10.74 -16.37
C LEU A 105 12.33 -11.85 -15.88
N ALA A 106 12.49 -12.30 -14.62
CA ALA A 106 11.81 -13.47 -14.10
C ALA A 106 10.72 -13.14 -13.06
N THR A 107 10.52 -11.87 -12.73
CA THR A 107 9.54 -11.45 -11.70
C THR A 107 8.74 -10.21 -12.14
N ALA A 108 7.70 -9.86 -11.36
CA ALA A 108 6.94 -8.62 -11.52
C ALA A 108 7.66 -7.37 -10.97
N ALA A 109 8.85 -7.52 -10.36
CA ALA A 109 9.58 -6.42 -9.71
C ALA A 109 9.77 -5.18 -10.59
N PRO A 110 10.13 -5.29 -11.90
CA PRO A 110 10.35 -4.11 -12.73
C PRO A 110 9.06 -3.32 -12.99
N PHE A 111 7.92 -3.99 -13.12
CA PHE A 111 6.63 -3.31 -13.28
C PHE A 111 6.25 -2.56 -12.01
N SER A 112 6.41 -3.18 -10.83
CA SER A 112 6.17 -2.50 -9.55
C SER A 112 7.14 -1.35 -9.31
N ALA A 113 8.41 -1.48 -9.70
CA ALA A 113 9.41 -0.43 -9.55
C ALA A 113 9.20 0.75 -10.52
N ALA A 114 8.65 0.48 -11.72
CA ALA A 114 8.35 1.50 -12.73
C ALA A 114 6.99 2.17 -12.52
N LEU A 115 6.13 1.61 -11.69
CA LEU A 115 4.79 2.10 -11.38
C LEU A 115 4.85 3.12 -10.22
N LEU A 116 4.20 4.27 -10.37
CA LEU A 116 4.09 5.28 -9.32
C LEU A 116 2.96 4.93 -8.34
N MET A 117 3.22 3.88 -7.57
CA MET A 117 2.32 3.35 -6.54
C MET A 117 3.11 2.93 -5.30
N PRO A 118 2.52 3.00 -4.10
CA PRO A 118 3.21 2.60 -2.87
C PRO A 118 3.47 1.09 -2.79
N ASP A 119 2.91 0.28 -3.69
CA ASP A 119 3.04 -1.18 -3.73
C ASP A 119 4.49 -1.66 -3.81
N ILE A 120 5.38 -0.88 -4.44
CA ILE A 120 6.83 -1.16 -4.44
C ILE A 120 7.40 -1.23 -3.02
N PHE A 121 6.78 -0.59 -2.05
CA PHE A 121 7.25 -0.66 -0.67
C PHE A 121 6.93 -2.00 0.01
N ALA A 122 6.03 -2.85 -0.51
CA ALA A 122 5.82 -4.19 0.05
C ALA A 122 7.12 -5.01 0.06
N PRO A 123 7.80 -5.26 -1.09
CA PRO A 123 9.09 -5.96 -1.09
C PRO A 123 10.19 -5.18 -0.37
N ILE A 124 10.16 -3.84 -0.38
CA ILE A 124 11.10 -2.99 0.36
C ILE A 124 10.96 -3.22 1.87
N VAL A 125 9.74 -3.30 2.41
CA VAL A 125 9.47 -3.61 3.82
C VAL A 125 9.96 -5.02 4.17
N VAL A 126 9.70 -6.02 3.32
CA VAL A 126 10.17 -7.41 3.54
C VAL A 126 11.69 -7.46 3.62
N LEU A 127 12.38 -6.93 2.60
CA LEU A 127 13.85 -6.91 2.56
C LEU A 127 14.45 -6.07 3.69
N GLY A 128 13.86 -4.91 3.97
CA GLY A 128 14.31 -4.02 5.02
C GLY A 128 14.19 -4.64 6.41
N LEU A 129 13.07 -5.29 6.73
CA LEU A 129 12.88 -6.02 7.99
C LEU A 129 13.85 -7.21 8.09
N PHE A 130 14.04 -7.97 7.00
CA PHE A 130 15.05 -9.02 6.96
C PHE A 130 16.46 -8.48 7.28
N LEU A 131 16.87 -7.39 6.64
CA LEU A 131 18.17 -6.77 6.85
C LEU A 131 18.32 -6.25 8.29
N LEU A 132 17.31 -5.60 8.85
CA LEU A 132 17.30 -5.11 10.24
C LEU A 132 17.38 -6.28 11.25
N GLY A 133 16.65 -7.36 11.00
CA GLY A 133 16.60 -8.54 11.87
C GLY A 133 17.86 -9.37 11.84
N PHE A 134 18.44 -9.59 10.66
CA PHE A 134 19.51 -10.58 10.44
C PHE A 134 20.84 -9.96 9.99
N GLY A 135 20.88 -8.71 9.51
CA GLY A 135 22.08 -8.08 8.93
C GLY A 135 23.23 -7.87 9.92
N GLY A 136 22.93 -7.80 11.21
CA GLY A 136 23.93 -7.81 12.28
C GLY A 136 25.09 -6.84 12.07
N ALA A 137 26.32 -7.33 12.19
CA ALA A 137 27.55 -6.57 12.00
C ALA A 137 27.84 -6.22 10.52
N ALA A 138 27.17 -6.86 9.58
CA ALA A 138 27.33 -6.57 8.14
C ALA A 138 26.75 -5.21 7.74
N LEU A 139 25.92 -4.58 8.60
CA LEU A 139 25.33 -3.26 8.37
C LEU A 139 26.01 -2.19 9.22
N THR A 140 26.37 -1.06 8.62
CA THR A 140 26.84 0.14 9.31
C THR A 140 25.71 0.81 10.10
N ARG A 141 26.06 1.74 11.01
CA ARG A 141 25.06 2.51 11.77
C ARG A 141 24.19 3.36 10.85
N PHE A 142 24.77 3.94 9.80
CA PHE A 142 24.06 4.73 8.82
C PHE A 142 23.04 3.88 8.03
N GLU A 143 23.46 2.71 7.56
CA GLU A 143 22.56 1.79 6.83
C GLU A 143 21.41 1.30 7.71
N ARG A 144 21.63 1.06 9.00
CA ARG A 144 20.55 0.71 9.92
C ARG A 144 19.55 1.85 10.10
N GLY A 145 20.04 3.10 10.27
CA GLY A 145 19.17 4.28 10.33
C GLY A 145 18.37 4.49 9.05
N TYR A 146 19.03 4.36 7.90
CA TYR A 146 18.40 4.41 6.58
C TYR A 146 17.30 3.33 6.42
N LEU A 147 17.62 2.07 6.74
CA LEU A 147 16.65 0.96 6.68
C LEU A 147 15.47 1.17 7.61
N LEU A 148 15.71 1.66 8.84
CA LEU A 148 14.64 1.97 9.79
C LEU A 148 13.69 3.03 9.20
N ALA A 149 14.22 4.14 8.70
CA ALA A 149 13.44 5.21 8.10
C ALA A 149 12.67 4.74 6.87
N LEU A 150 13.33 3.96 5.99
CA LEU A 150 12.76 3.43 4.77
C LEU A 150 11.62 2.43 5.05
N VAL A 151 11.81 1.52 5.99
CA VAL A 151 10.77 0.54 6.38
C VAL A 151 9.60 1.25 7.04
N ALA A 152 9.84 2.21 7.94
CA ALA A 152 8.78 3.00 8.55
C ALA A 152 7.97 3.77 7.51
N LEU A 153 8.64 4.43 6.56
CA LEU A 153 8.00 5.10 5.42
C LEU A 153 7.18 4.11 4.59
N GLY A 154 7.75 2.96 4.24
CA GLY A 154 7.07 1.94 3.44
C GLY A 154 5.82 1.38 4.12
N ILE A 155 5.85 1.15 5.43
CA ILE A 155 4.66 0.71 6.20
C ILE A 155 3.60 1.82 6.23
N ALA A 156 4.01 3.07 6.47
CA ALA A 156 3.09 4.20 6.55
C ALA A 156 2.54 4.64 5.17
N ALA A 157 3.23 4.30 4.07
CA ALA A 157 2.80 4.64 2.71
C ALA A 157 1.56 3.86 2.25
N HIS A 158 1.33 2.65 2.78
CA HIS A 158 0.17 1.83 2.43
C HIS A 158 -0.27 0.96 3.61
N LEU A 159 -1.55 1.01 3.96
CA LEU A 159 -2.07 0.32 5.16
C LEU A 159 -1.91 -1.21 5.12
N ALA A 160 -1.91 -1.83 3.93
CA ALA A 160 -1.69 -3.27 3.79
C ALA A 160 -0.26 -3.71 4.20
N HIS A 161 0.70 -2.79 4.23
CA HIS A 161 2.06 -3.11 4.67
C HIS A 161 2.18 -3.28 6.19
N LEU A 162 1.26 -2.72 6.97
CA LEU A 162 1.26 -2.89 8.43
C LEU A 162 1.00 -4.35 8.85
N PRO A 163 -0.08 -5.04 8.41
CA PRO A 163 -0.25 -6.47 8.72
C PRO A 163 0.86 -7.34 8.14
N LEU A 164 1.41 -7.02 6.97
CA LEU A 164 2.58 -7.68 6.42
C LEU A 164 3.78 -7.60 7.38
N ALA A 165 4.10 -6.38 7.84
CA ALA A 165 5.21 -6.15 8.77
C ALA A 165 4.99 -6.84 10.13
N LEU A 166 3.75 -6.79 10.67
CA LEU A 166 3.38 -7.49 11.90
C LEU A 166 3.51 -9.01 11.76
N GLY A 167 3.08 -9.59 10.65
CA GLY A 167 3.24 -11.01 10.34
C GLY A 167 4.72 -11.43 10.30
N LEU A 168 5.57 -10.63 9.63
CA LEU A 168 7.01 -10.86 9.59
C LEU A 168 7.67 -10.73 10.97
N CYS A 169 7.26 -9.76 11.78
CA CYS A 169 7.71 -9.66 13.18
C CYS A 169 7.25 -10.86 14.02
N GLY A 170 6.04 -11.36 13.78
CA GLY A 170 5.54 -12.60 14.42
C GLY A 170 6.38 -13.82 14.04
N ILE A 171 6.69 -14.01 12.76
CA ILE A 171 7.61 -15.08 12.30
C ILE A 171 9.00 -14.91 12.95
N ALA A 172 9.51 -13.69 12.99
CA ALA A 172 10.80 -13.40 13.61
C ALA A 172 10.80 -13.73 15.11
N LEU A 173 9.69 -13.47 15.82
CA LEU A 173 9.51 -13.86 17.21
C LEU A 173 9.56 -15.40 17.36
N LEU A 174 8.84 -16.14 16.53
CA LEU A 174 8.90 -17.61 16.55
C LEU A 174 10.32 -18.13 16.30
N LEU A 175 11.02 -17.57 15.31
CA LEU A 175 12.42 -17.90 15.05
C LEU A 175 13.30 -17.59 16.26
N ARG A 176 13.07 -16.46 16.95
CA ARG A 176 13.79 -16.10 18.19
C ARG A 176 13.52 -17.10 19.31
N LEU A 177 12.29 -17.56 19.44
CA LEU A 177 11.93 -18.62 20.41
C LEU A 177 12.64 -19.94 20.08
N TRP A 178 12.89 -20.23 18.82
CA TRP A 178 13.71 -21.36 18.36
C TRP A 178 15.22 -21.08 18.39
N ARG A 179 15.62 -20.02 19.14
CA ARG A 179 17.02 -19.61 19.37
C ARG A 179 17.79 -19.11 18.15
N PHE A 180 17.12 -18.76 17.05
CA PHE A 180 17.78 -18.04 15.97
C PHE A 180 18.19 -16.63 16.41
N PRO A 181 19.36 -16.12 15.97
CA PRO A 181 19.87 -14.81 16.39
C PRO A 181 19.16 -13.64 15.67
N VAL A 182 17.88 -13.41 15.99
CA VAL A 182 17.08 -12.34 15.40
C VAL A 182 17.05 -11.11 16.29
N ARG A 183 17.20 -9.93 15.70
CA ARG A 183 17.13 -8.62 16.37
C ARG A 183 15.71 -8.07 16.36
N LEU A 184 14.82 -8.62 17.18
CA LEU A 184 13.39 -8.27 17.21
C LEU A 184 13.14 -6.78 17.42
N PHE A 185 13.88 -6.12 18.30
CA PHE A 185 13.72 -4.68 18.55
C PHE A 185 14.01 -3.86 17.28
N ALA A 186 15.02 -4.23 16.50
CA ALA A 186 15.35 -3.55 15.26
C ALA A 186 14.26 -3.73 14.17
N MET A 187 13.51 -4.83 14.21
CA MET A 187 12.35 -5.07 13.32
C MET A 187 11.09 -4.36 13.82
N ALA A 188 10.84 -4.35 15.12
CA ALA A 188 9.65 -3.74 15.71
C ALA A 188 9.68 -2.21 15.68
N LEU A 189 10.87 -1.60 15.83
CA LEU A 189 11.01 -0.15 15.90
C LEU A 189 10.42 0.59 14.70
N PRO A 190 10.70 0.24 13.42
CA PRO A 190 10.09 0.91 12.28
C PRO A 190 8.56 0.73 12.22
N VAL A 191 8.02 -0.37 12.73
CA VAL A 191 6.56 -0.58 12.84
C VAL A 191 5.95 0.45 13.80
N VAL A 192 6.56 0.63 14.97
CA VAL A 192 6.10 1.63 15.96
C VAL A 192 6.19 3.04 15.39
N VAL A 193 7.29 3.36 14.70
CA VAL A 193 7.47 4.68 14.05
C VAL A 193 6.41 4.91 12.99
N ALA A 194 6.10 3.90 12.15
CA ALA A 194 5.09 3.99 11.13
C ALA A 194 3.67 4.20 11.71
N VAL A 195 3.33 3.46 12.76
CA VAL A 195 2.04 3.61 13.47
C VAL A 195 1.91 5.02 14.06
N ALA A 196 2.98 5.52 14.70
CA ALA A 196 3.00 6.88 15.23
C ALA A 196 2.84 7.92 14.09
N ALA A 197 3.53 7.73 12.97
CA ALA A 197 3.38 8.61 11.80
C ALA A 197 1.95 8.63 11.24
N LEU A 198 1.29 7.46 11.15
CA LEU A 198 -0.10 7.36 10.72
C LEU A 198 -1.05 8.07 11.69
N PHE A 199 -0.86 7.90 13.00
CA PHE A 199 -1.68 8.61 13.99
C PHE A 199 -1.49 10.13 13.90
N VAL A 200 -0.25 10.59 13.79
CA VAL A 200 0.06 12.03 13.70
C VAL A 200 -0.51 12.63 12.41
N THR A 201 -0.27 12.00 11.26
CA THR A 201 -0.76 12.52 9.97
C THR A 201 -2.29 12.54 9.92
N ASN A 202 -2.97 11.49 10.40
CA ASN A 202 -4.43 11.45 10.46
C ASN A 202 -5.01 12.43 11.50
N ALA A 203 -4.34 12.65 12.63
CA ALA A 203 -4.74 13.66 13.60
C ALA A 203 -4.68 15.07 13.00
N ILE A 204 -3.61 15.38 12.25
CA ILE A 204 -3.42 16.69 11.62
C ILE A 204 -4.42 16.88 10.46
N GLY A 205 -4.53 15.91 9.56
CA GLY A 205 -5.28 16.08 8.31
C GLY A 205 -6.79 15.81 8.45
N HIS A 206 -7.17 14.90 9.35
CA HIS A 206 -8.57 14.48 9.52
C HIS A 206 -9.15 14.77 10.92
N GLY A 207 -8.35 15.35 11.83
CA GLY A 207 -8.77 15.58 13.22
C GLY A 207 -9.03 14.29 14.01
N ARG A 208 -8.50 13.13 13.56
CA ARG A 208 -8.77 11.81 14.15
C ARG A 208 -7.49 11.04 14.42
N VAL A 209 -7.28 10.62 15.66
CA VAL A 209 -6.18 9.73 16.06
C VAL A 209 -6.59 8.30 15.71
N ALA A 210 -6.29 7.86 14.50
CA ALA A 210 -6.64 6.55 13.97
C ALA A 210 -5.63 6.09 12.92
N LEU A 211 -5.47 4.77 12.73
CA LEU A 211 -4.67 4.21 11.63
C LEU A 211 -5.31 4.49 10.28
N SER A 212 -6.63 4.36 10.20
CA SER A 212 -7.44 4.64 9.01
C SER A 212 -8.77 5.24 9.48
N PRO A 213 -8.93 6.57 9.44
CA PRO A 213 -10.12 7.24 9.95
C PRO A 213 -11.43 6.79 9.31
N TYR A 214 -11.35 6.31 8.06
CA TYR A 214 -12.49 5.93 7.22
C TYR A 214 -12.42 4.51 6.70
N GLY A 215 -11.51 3.68 7.22
CA GLY A 215 -11.26 2.30 6.79
C GLY A 215 -12.48 1.38 6.95
N SER A 216 -13.44 1.72 7.82
CA SER A 216 -14.70 0.98 8.00
C SER A 216 -15.51 0.88 6.70
N VAL A 217 -15.41 1.86 5.80
CA VAL A 217 -16.13 1.84 4.51
C VAL A 217 -15.59 0.75 3.59
N PHE A 218 -14.27 0.56 3.55
CA PHE A 218 -13.64 -0.52 2.77
C PHE A 218 -14.00 -1.89 3.31
N LEU A 219 -14.00 -2.03 4.64
CA LEU A 219 -14.39 -3.29 5.27
C LEU A 219 -15.88 -3.58 5.06
N LEU A 220 -16.74 -2.56 5.16
CA LEU A 220 -18.15 -2.68 4.82
C LEU A 220 -18.36 -3.10 3.37
N ALA A 221 -17.64 -2.47 2.42
CA ALA A 221 -17.70 -2.82 0.99
C ALA A 221 -17.42 -4.30 0.76
N ARG A 222 -16.42 -4.85 1.44
CA ARG A 222 -16.10 -6.28 1.35
C ARG A 222 -17.15 -7.14 2.04
N LEU A 223 -17.53 -6.83 3.27
CA LEU A 223 -18.47 -7.63 4.04
C LEU A 223 -19.91 -7.59 3.50
N GLN A 224 -20.30 -6.54 2.77
CA GLN A 224 -21.60 -6.53 2.10
C GLN A 224 -21.59 -7.42 0.85
N GLU A 225 -20.51 -7.44 0.06
CA GLU A 225 -20.37 -8.36 -1.07
C GLU A 225 -20.31 -9.83 -0.60
N ASP A 226 -19.52 -10.11 0.44
CA ASP A 226 -19.35 -11.45 1.01
C ASP A 226 -20.59 -11.96 1.78
N GLY A 227 -21.57 -11.07 2.07
CA GLY A 227 -22.86 -11.40 2.67
C GLY A 227 -23.05 -11.05 4.15
N PRO A 228 -22.05 -11.12 5.07
CA PRO A 228 -22.28 -10.87 6.49
C PRO A 228 -22.89 -9.49 6.80
N ALA A 229 -22.43 -8.41 6.17
CA ALA A 229 -23.00 -7.08 6.39
C ALA A 229 -24.36 -6.92 5.68
N THR A 230 -24.57 -7.53 4.52
CA THR A 230 -25.88 -7.57 3.86
C THR A 230 -26.94 -8.28 4.71
N ALA A 231 -26.58 -9.36 5.40
CA ALA A 231 -27.47 -10.06 6.32
C ALA A 231 -27.88 -9.14 7.50
N VAL A 232 -26.92 -8.40 8.06
CA VAL A 232 -27.21 -7.40 9.14
C VAL A 232 -28.14 -6.31 8.64
N LEU A 233 -27.86 -5.74 7.46
CA LEU A 233 -28.71 -4.71 6.86
C LEU A 233 -30.15 -5.21 6.69
N LYS A 234 -30.35 -6.40 6.10
CA LYS A 234 -31.67 -7.00 5.92
C LYS A 234 -32.40 -7.27 7.23
N ALA A 235 -31.68 -7.61 8.31
CA ALA A 235 -32.28 -7.89 9.61
C ALA A 235 -32.62 -6.63 10.41
N ARG A 236 -31.90 -5.53 10.20
CA ARG A 236 -32.00 -4.33 11.03
C ARG A 236 -32.73 -3.17 10.34
N CYS A 237 -32.85 -3.20 9.03
CA CYS A 237 -33.58 -2.17 8.29
C CYS A 237 -35.09 -2.48 8.24
N PRO A 238 -35.96 -1.44 8.31
CA PRO A 238 -35.60 -0.02 8.40
C PRO A 238 -35.31 0.50 9.82
N ASP A 239 -35.54 -0.30 10.86
CA ASP A 239 -35.58 0.13 12.27
C ASP A 239 -34.26 0.75 12.76
N ALA A 240 -33.12 0.34 12.20
CA ALA A 240 -31.82 0.91 12.54
C ALA A 240 -31.64 2.37 12.10
N GLY A 241 -32.47 2.84 11.18
CA GLY A 241 -32.40 4.21 10.67
C GLY A 241 -31.10 4.54 9.90
N TRP A 242 -30.38 3.51 9.43
CA TRP A 242 -29.18 3.69 8.65
C TRP A 242 -29.49 4.25 7.26
N TYR A 243 -28.56 5.05 6.74
CA TYR A 243 -28.64 5.56 5.38
C TYR A 243 -28.77 4.42 4.34
N LEU A 244 -27.99 3.33 4.53
CA LEU A 244 -28.02 2.18 3.63
C LEU A 244 -29.33 1.40 3.65
N CYS A 245 -30.22 1.65 4.62
CA CYS A 245 -31.56 1.05 4.62
C CYS A 245 -32.38 1.44 3.39
N ALA A 246 -32.15 2.63 2.84
CA ALA A 246 -32.85 3.11 1.63
C ALA A 246 -32.40 2.41 0.33
N VAL A 247 -31.34 1.60 0.37
CA VAL A 247 -30.72 0.97 -0.82
C VAL A 247 -30.41 -0.52 -0.62
N THR A 248 -31.04 -1.14 0.36
CA THR A 248 -30.83 -2.58 0.68
C THR A 248 -31.22 -3.52 -0.45
N ASP A 249 -32.13 -3.12 -1.33
CA ASP A 249 -32.54 -3.82 -2.54
C ASP A 249 -31.43 -3.93 -3.59
N ARG A 250 -30.47 -3.00 -3.57
CA ARG A 250 -29.28 -2.99 -4.45
C ARG A 250 -28.11 -3.82 -3.90
N LEU A 251 -28.20 -4.31 -2.67
CA LEU A 251 -27.13 -5.06 -1.99
C LEU A 251 -27.45 -6.57 -1.94
N PRO A 252 -26.43 -7.46 -2.10
CA PRO A 252 -25.01 -7.15 -2.27
C PRO A 252 -24.66 -6.65 -3.66
N MET A 253 -23.59 -5.87 -3.74
CA MET A 253 -22.95 -5.46 -4.99
C MET A 253 -21.44 -5.66 -4.90
N PRO A 254 -20.69 -5.75 -6.03
CA PRO A 254 -19.24 -5.88 -6.00
C PRO A 254 -18.60 -4.77 -5.16
N ALA A 255 -17.60 -5.09 -4.32
CA ALA A 255 -16.99 -4.14 -3.40
C ALA A 255 -16.37 -2.94 -4.13
N ASN A 256 -15.78 -3.17 -5.30
CA ASN A 256 -15.23 -2.11 -6.13
C ASN A 256 -16.34 -1.15 -6.61
N ASP A 257 -17.46 -1.69 -7.09
CA ASP A 257 -18.59 -0.89 -7.55
C ASP A 257 -19.23 -0.14 -6.38
N PHE A 258 -19.36 -0.78 -5.21
CA PHE A 258 -19.86 -0.13 -4.00
C PHE A 258 -19.03 1.11 -3.62
N LEU A 259 -17.70 1.04 -3.77
CA LEU A 259 -16.80 2.15 -3.45
C LEU A 259 -16.76 3.23 -4.54
N TRP A 260 -16.68 2.82 -5.80
CA TRP A 260 -16.22 3.71 -6.86
C TRP A 260 -17.20 3.93 -8.02
N ALA A 261 -18.23 3.08 -8.20
CA ALA A 261 -19.20 3.32 -9.27
C ALA A 261 -19.88 4.69 -9.09
N PRO A 262 -20.04 5.47 -10.17
CA PRO A 262 -20.61 6.81 -10.09
C PRO A 262 -22.04 6.87 -9.48
N ASP A 263 -22.79 5.77 -9.59
CA ASP A 263 -24.15 5.61 -9.07
C ASP A 263 -24.21 4.81 -7.76
N SER A 264 -23.07 4.47 -7.18
CA SER A 264 -22.99 3.69 -5.92
C SER A 264 -23.61 4.46 -4.74
N PRO A 265 -24.07 3.76 -3.69
CA PRO A 265 -24.56 4.39 -2.47
C PRO A 265 -23.54 5.26 -1.75
N VAL A 266 -22.24 5.04 -1.99
CA VAL A 266 -21.18 5.92 -1.46
C VAL A 266 -21.17 7.26 -2.19
N ASN A 267 -21.37 7.26 -3.52
CA ASN A 267 -21.17 8.42 -4.38
C ASN A 267 -22.47 9.16 -4.71
N ARG A 268 -23.64 8.52 -4.54
CA ARG A 268 -24.97 9.12 -4.72
C ARG A 268 -25.93 8.71 -3.60
N ASP A 269 -26.85 9.60 -3.27
CA ASP A 269 -27.96 9.27 -2.38
C ASP A 269 -29.09 8.51 -3.11
N ALA A 270 -30.10 8.08 -2.35
CA ALA A 270 -31.26 7.36 -2.88
C ALA A 270 -32.08 8.18 -3.91
N THR A 271 -31.92 9.52 -3.94
CA THR A 271 -32.56 10.42 -4.92
C THR A 271 -31.69 10.65 -6.16
N GLY A 272 -30.48 10.05 -6.22
CA GLY A 272 -29.52 10.21 -7.31
C GLY A 272 -28.64 11.46 -7.21
N LYS A 273 -28.73 12.23 -6.11
CA LYS A 273 -27.84 13.38 -5.87
C LYS A 273 -26.42 12.94 -5.55
N PRO A 274 -25.40 13.61 -6.14
CA PRO A 274 -24.01 13.35 -5.78
C PRO A 274 -23.74 13.58 -4.29
N ARG A 275 -23.02 12.65 -3.66
CA ARG A 275 -22.56 12.76 -2.28
C ARG A 275 -21.07 13.13 -2.27
N PHE A 276 -20.80 14.42 -2.10
CA PHE A 276 -19.42 14.87 -1.94
C PHE A 276 -18.81 14.25 -0.67
N LEU A 277 -17.61 13.65 -0.78
CA LEU A 277 -16.94 12.92 0.30
C LEU A 277 -17.82 11.81 0.93
N GLY A 278 -18.62 11.13 0.11
CA GLY A 278 -19.59 10.15 0.57
C GLY A 278 -18.99 9.02 1.42
N GLY A 279 -17.77 8.60 1.14
CA GLY A 279 -17.06 7.64 1.99
C GLY A 279 -16.78 8.16 3.42
N MET A 280 -16.40 9.44 3.56
CA MET A 280 -16.24 10.05 4.89
C MET A 280 -17.57 10.12 5.64
N MET A 281 -18.65 10.47 4.93
CA MET A 281 -20.00 10.56 5.51
C MET A 281 -20.56 9.21 5.92
N LEU A 282 -20.21 8.15 5.17
CA LEU A 282 -20.67 6.78 5.45
C LEU A 282 -19.87 6.11 6.57
N ALA A 283 -18.64 6.52 6.84
CA ALA A 283 -17.73 5.81 7.73
C ALA A 283 -18.25 5.54 9.15
N PRO A 284 -18.98 6.46 9.83
CA PRO A 284 -19.55 6.18 11.14
C PRO A 284 -20.58 5.04 11.12
N GLU A 285 -21.49 5.07 10.15
CA GLU A 285 -22.50 4.03 9.94
C GLU A 285 -21.86 2.70 9.51
N ALA A 286 -20.92 2.76 8.58
CA ALA A 286 -20.14 1.60 8.15
C ALA A 286 -19.47 0.90 9.33
N GLY A 287 -18.91 1.67 10.27
CA GLY A 287 -18.32 1.12 11.50
C GLY A 287 -19.33 0.39 12.38
N GLN A 288 -20.56 0.88 12.48
CA GLN A 288 -21.63 0.23 13.25
C GLN A 288 -22.06 -1.09 12.57
N ILE A 289 -22.31 -1.09 11.28
CA ILE A 289 -22.73 -2.27 10.50
C ILE A 289 -21.65 -3.35 10.55
N VAL A 290 -20.39 -2.97 10.36
CA VAL A 290 -19.24 -3.89 10.45
C VAL A 290 -19.13 -4.51 11.85
N ALA A 291 -19.26 -3.68 12.90
CA ALA A 291 -19.21 -4.18 14.28
C ALA A 291 -20.37 -5.16 14.59
N GLU A 292 -21.57 -4.88 14.08
CA GLU A 292 -22.70 -5.80 14.22
C GLU A 292 -22.49 -7.09 13.41
N ALA A 293 -21.96 -7.02 12.19
CA ALA A 293 -21.66 -8.21 11.40
C ALA A 293 -20.64 -9.12 12.10
N LEU A 294 -19.59 -8.54 12.68
CA LEU A 294 -18.59 -9.25 13.46
C LEU A 294 -19.17 -9.91 14.72
N ARG A 295 -20.13 -9.26 15.40
CA ARG A 295 -20.78 -9.81 16.60
C ARG A 295 -21.79 -10.88 16.24
N ALA A 296 -22.61 -10.66 15.21
CA ALA A 296 -23.69 -11.57 14.83
C ALA A 296 -23.18 -12.86 14.19
N ASN A 297 -22.13 -12.79 13.37
CA ASN A 297 -21.61 -13.94 12.64
C ASN A 297 -20.07 -13.91 12.50
N PRO A 298 -19.32 -14.02 13.60
CA PRO A 298 -17.84 -13.96 13.56
C PRO A 298 -17.22 -15.08 12.71
N LEU A 299 -17.79 -16.28 12.73
CA LEU A 299 -17.31 -17.41 11.93
C LEU A 299 -17.59 -17.20 10.43
N GLY A 300 -18.75 -16.64 10.09
CA GLY A 300 -19.08 -16.27 8.71
C GLY A 300 -18.10 -15.24 8.15
N VAL A 301 -17.80 -14.20 8.93
CA VAL A 301 -16.79 -13.20 8.56
C VAL A 301 -15.41 -13.84 8.40
N ALA A 302 -14.97 -14.68 9.35
CA ALA A 302 -13.68 -15.35 9.27
C ALA A 302 -13.58 -16.27 8.03
N ARG A 303 -14.68 -16.98 7.70
CA ARG A 303 -14.76 -17.83 6.49
C ARG A 303 -14.67 -16.99 5.22
N ALA A 304 -15.38 -15.88 5.14
CA ALA A 304 -15.34 -14.95 4.01
C ALA A 304 -13.91 -14.40 3.82
N MET A 305 -13.27 -13.93 4.89
CA MET A 305 -11.88 -13.44 4.84
C MET A 305 -10.90 -14.54 4.39
N ALA A 306 -11.04 -15.76 4.89
CA ALA A 306 -10.19 -16.90 4.48
C ALA A 306 -10.42 -17.27 3.01
N GLY A 307 -11.68 -17.24 2.54
CA GLY A 307 -12.02 -17.45 1.14
C GLY A 307 -11.38 -16.40 0.22
N ASN A 308 -11.52 -15.12 0.57
CA ASN A 308 -10.90 -14.02 -0.17
C ASN A 308 -9.37 -14.14 -0.20
N MET A 309 -8.74 -14.53 0.91
CA MET A 309 -7.31 -14.79 0.95
C MET A 309 -6.91 -15.93 0.02
N ALA A 310 -7.67 -17.03 -0.01
CA ALA A 310 -7.41 -18.17 -0.90
C ALA A 310 -7.54 -17.76 -2.38
N VAL A 311 -8.57 -16.98 -2.73
CA VAL A 311 -8.74 -16.42 -4.08
C VAL A 311 -7.56 -15.54 -4.44
N GLN A 312 -7.14 -14.64 -3.54
CA GLN A 312 -6.01 -13.74 -3.78
C GLN A 312 -4.69 -14.50 -4.00
N LEU A 313 -4.45 -15.59 -3.27
CA LEU A 313 -3.27 -16.43 -3.45
C LEU A 313 -3.23 -17.12 -4.82
N MET A 314 -4.37 -17.31 -5.46
CA MET A 314 -4.50 -17.92 -6.78
C MET A 314 -4.65 -16.88 -7.92
N SER A 315 -4.70 -15.59 -7.59
CA SER A 315 -4.88 -14.52 -8.56
C SER A 315 -3.52 -14.00 -9.04
N PHE A 316 -3.18 -14.30 -10.28
CA PHE A 316 -1.93 -13.87 -10.94
C PHE A 316 -2.15 -12.81 -12.01
N ALA A 317 -3.41 -12.52 -12.35
CA ALA A 317 -3.75 -11.45 -13.27
C ALA A 317 -3.71 -10.10 -12.57
N ILE A 318 -3.19 -9.11 -13.28
CA ILE A 318 -3.22 -7.68 -12.91
C ILE A 318 -3.90 -6.91 -14.04
N GLY A 319 -4.37 -5.70 -13.76
CA GLY A 319 -4.76 -4.79 -14.82
C GLY A 319 -6.20 -4.31 -14.82
N ASP A 320 -6.93 -4.45 -13.72
CA ASP A 320 -8.13 -3.65 -13.58
C ASP A 320 -7.74 -2.16 -13.63
N THR A 321 -8.55 -1.28 -14.13
CA THR A 321 -8.28 0.18 -14.25
C THR A 321 -6.92 0.60 -14.88
N LEU A 322 -6.12 -0.33 -15.44
CA LEU A 322 -4.92 -0.03 -16.23
C LEU A 322 -5.29 0.20 -17.71
N ASP A 323 -6.14 1.18 -17.96
CA ASP A 323 -6.60 1.55 -19.29
C ASP A 323 -6.57 3.07 -19.52
N ALA A 324 -6.71 3.46 -20.80
CA ALA A 324 -6.66 4.86 -21.21
C ALA A 324 -7.81 5.70 -20.64
N ALA A 325 -8.97 5.12 -20.37
CA ALA A 325 -10.12 5.83 -19.84
C ALA A 325 -9.90 6.23 -18.39
N HIS A 326 -9.43 5.31 -17.55
CA HIS A 326 -9.08 5.61 -16.15
C HIS A 326 -7.91 6.59 -16.06
N PHE A 327 -6.90 6.45 -16.91
CA PHE A 327 -5.80 7.41 -17.00
C PHE A 327 -6.30 8.83 -17.32
N ALA A 328 -7.16 8.97 -18.32
CA ALA A 328 -7.68 10.27 -18.75
C ALA A 328 -8.47 10.99 -17.66
N VAL A 329 -9.20 10.26 -16.82
CA VAL A 329 -10.05 10.84 -15.77
C VAL A 329 -9.28 11.06 -14.46
N ALA A 330 -8.49 10.08 -14.03
CA ALA A 330 -7.89 10.08 -12.71
C ALA A 330 -6.49 10.70 -12.65
N VAL A 331 -5.71 10.60 -13.72
CA VAL A 331 -4.28 10.92 -13.71
C VAL A 331 -3.94 12.14 -14.55
N ARG A 332 -4.38 12.19 -15.81
CA ARG A 332 -4.04 13.28 -16.74
C ARG A 332 -4.30 14.67 -16.17
N PRO A 333 -5.47 14.98 -15.56
CA PRO A 333 -5.71 16.32 -15.03
C PRO A 333 -4.72 16.73 -13.93
N ARG A 334 -4.16 15.75 -13.21
CA ARG A 334 -3.17 16.00 -12.13
C ARG A 334 -1.77 16.25 -12.67
N ILE A 335 -1.42 15.66 -13.81
CA ILE A 335 -0.17 15.93 -14.50
C ILE A 335 -0.22 17.33 -15.15
N GLU A 336 -1.36 17.71 -15.71
CA GLU A 336 -1.54 19.02 -16.36
C GLU A 336 -1.60 20.19 -15.36
N GLN A 337 -1.89 19.92 -14.08
CA GLN A 337 -1.89 20.91 -12.99
C GLN A 337 -0.50 21.17 -12.38
N GLY A 338 0.44 20.24 -12.49
CA GLY A 338 1.78 20.30 -11.92
C GLY A 338 2.80 20.76 -12.89
#